data_c5cad1b861498a0b2d071a35e0a931a8
#
_entry.id   c5cad1b861498a0b2d071a35e0a931a8
#
_cell.length_a   1.000
_cell.length_b   1.000
_cell.length_c   1.000
_cell.angle_alpha   90.00
_cell.angle_beta   90.00
_cell.angle_gamma   90.00
#
_symmetry.space_group_name_H-M   'P 1'
#
loop_
_entity.id
_entity.type
_entity.pdbx_description
1 polymer ?
#
loop_
_entity_poly.entity_id
_entity_poly.type
_entity_poly.pdbx_seq_one_letter_code
_entity_poly.pdbx_strand_id
1 'polypeptide(L)'
;ASDVYKRQGAILGLNPYRSAFQVYHDKISDTIENIDNEAMRQGRDLEDYVAQRFSKETGFKVRRANAIYQSEKHPLLLADFDRLIVGQKAGLECKTVSPFSADKWADGKIPAHYLAQVDHYLAVSGFDCWYVAALIFGKELVIHKIVTDKQVLSDLIGKEERFWTNHVVPQIPPVPNGCDCDTQQINQLYEVDNRDKTADLSALHGLLDKRQELSDQIEQMEQEKTAIEQQVKLQMQDAAYGTAPGYKVSWVCLLYTSDAADELDGV
;
A
#
# COMPACT_ATOMS: atom_id res chain seq x y z
N ALA A 1 -14.60 -11.99 1.15
CA ALA A 1 -15.08 -10.90 2.02
C ALA A 1 -13.95 -10.13 2.73
N SER A 2 -12.76 -10.72 2.95
CA SER A 2 -11.69 -10.06 3.73
C SER A 2 -10.96 -8.90 3.02
N ASP A 3 -11.15 -8.72 1.73
CA ASP A 3 -10.41 -7.71 0.94
C ASP A 3 -11.13 -6.36 0.75
N VAL A 4 -12.34 -6.23 1.27
CA VAL A 4 -13.12 -4.98 1.13
C VAL A 4 -12.48 -3.80 1.89
N TYR A 5 -11.64 -4.07 2.89
CA TYR A 5 -11.19 -3.11 3.93
C TYR A 5 -9.86 -2.42 3.64
N LYS A 6 -9.06 -2.93 2.69
CA LYS A 6 -7.78 -2.30 2.32
C LYS A 6 -7.94 -1.26 1.19
N ARG A 7 -9.19 -0.94 0.82
CA ARG A 7 -9.52 -0.17 -0.38
C ARG A 7 -9.47 1.35 -0.16
N GLN A 8 -9.73 1.83 1.07
CA GLN A 8 -9.73 3.26 1.39
C GLN A 8 -8.37 3.89 1.15
N GLY A 9 -7.31 3.28 1.67
CA GLY A 9 -5.94 3.72 1.42
C GLY A 9 -5.58 3.74 -0.07
N ALA A 10 -6.11 2.79 -0.86
CA ALA A 10 -5.89 2.74 -2.30
C ALA A 10 -6.64 3.87 -3.04
N ILE A 11 -7.92 4.10 -2.71
CA ILE A 11 -8.72 5.21 -3.28
C ILE A 11 -8.08 6.57 -2.99
N LEU A 12 -7.45 6.70 -1.82
CA LEU A 12 -6.77 7.93 -1.39
C LEU A 12 -5.33 8.05 -1.92
N GLY A 13 -4.80 7.05 -2.62
CA GLY A 13 -3.40 7.02 -3.06
C GLY A 13 -2.38 6.83 -1.93
N LEU A 14 -2.81 6.35 -0.77
CA LEU A 14 -1.98 6.14 0.42
C LEU A 14 -1.47 4.69 0.56
N ASN A 15 -2.04 3.76 -0.21
CA ASN A 15 -1.66 2.36 -0.17
C ASN A 15 -0.51 2.09 -1.17
N PRO A 16 0.68 1.65 -0.70
CA PRO A 16 1.81 1.40 -1.59
C PRO A 16 1.66 0.11 -2.44
N TYR A 17 0.69 -0.74 -2.10
CA TYR A 17 0.51 -2.05 -2.72
C TYR A 17 -0.72 -2.14 -3.63
N ARG A 18 -1.57 -1.12 -3.64
CA ARG A 18 -2.83 -1.13 -4.37
C ARG A 18 -3.26 0.29 -4.74
N SER A 19 -3.80 0.45 -5.94
CA SER A 19 -4.28 1.72 -6.47
C SER A 19 -5.80 1.81 -6.53
N ALA A 20 -6.30 3.03 -6.78
CA ALA A 20 -7.71 3.27 -7.09
C ALA A 20 -8.16 2.54 -8.37
N PHE A 21 -7.26 2.43 -9.37
CA PHE A 21 -7.52 1.73 -10.62
C PHE A 21 -7.79 0.23 -10.39
N GLN A 22 -6.98 -0.43 -9.56
CA GLN A 22 -7.21 -1.83 -9.18
C GLN A 22 -8.50 -2.00 -8.36
N VAL A 23 -8.78 -1.09 -7.40
CA VAL A 23 -10.05 -1.12 -6.64
C VAL A 23 -11.25 -0.99 -7.57
N TYR A 24 -11.17 -0.14 -8.58
CA TYR A 24 -12.21 -0.02 -9.59
C TYR A 24 -12.46 -1.34 -10.31
N HIS A 25 -11.40 -1.98 -10.82
CA HIS A 25 -11.51 -3.26 -11.53
C HIS A 25 -12.12 -4.36 -10.66
N ASP A 26 -11.76 -4.44 -9.38
CA ASP A 26 -12.40 -5.39 -8.45
C ASP A 26 -13.89 -5.14 -8.25
N LYS A 27 -14.32 -3.89 -8.36
CA LYS A 27 -15.73 -3.53 -8.13
C LYS A 27 -16.62 -3.81 -9.33
N ILE A 28 -16.07 -3.76 -10.56
CA ILE A 28 -16.81 -4.01 -11.79
C ILE A 28 -16.63 -5.44 -12.33
N SER A 29 -15.64 -6.19 -11.82
CA SER A 29 -15.37 -7.56 -12.23
C SER A 29 -16.39 -8.54 -11.63
N ASP A 30 -16.90 -9.46 -12.43
CA ASP A 30 -17.74 -10.58 -11.97
C ASP A 30 -16.92 -11.67 -11.27
N THR A 31 -15.60 -11.65 -11.44
CA THR A 31 -14.68 -12.61 -10.83
C THR A 31 -13.85 -11.93 -9.74
N ILE A 32 -13.91 -12.48 -8.54
CA ILE A 32 -13.06 -12.04 -7.42
C ILE A 32 -11.80 -12.92 -7.45
N GLU A 33 -10.67 -12.36 -7.83
CA GLU A 33 -9.39 -13.03 -7.62
C GLU A 33 -9.09 -13.08 -6.12
N ASN A 34 -9.11 -14.26 -5.54
CA ASN A 34 -8.66 -14.49 -4.18
C ASN A 34 -7.13 -14.60 -4.17
N ILE A 35 -6.45 -13.46 -4.13
CA ILE A 35 -5.02 -13.43 -3.88
C ILE A 35 -4.82 -13.72 -2.39
N ASP A 36 -4.34 -14.90 -2.07
CA ASP A 36 -3.99 -15.29 -0.70
C ASP A 36 -2.50 -15.66 -0.63
N ASN A 37 -1.78 -15.06 0.30
CA ASN A 37 -0.38 -15.35 0.54
C ASN A 37 -0.13 -15.69 2.01
N GLU A 38 1.09 -16.19 2.30
CA GLU A 38 1.45 -16.64 3.64
C GLU A 38 1.30 -15.54 4.70
N ALA A 39 1.67 -14.30 4.38
CA ALA A 39 1.54 -13.17 5.32
C ALA A 39 0.07 -12.89 5.65
N MET A 40 -0.84 -13.02 4.68
CA MET A 40 -2.28 -12.87 4.89
C MET A 40 -2.86 -14.01 5.74
N ARG A 41 -2.39 -15.25 5.52
CA ARG A 41 -2.78 -16.41 6.35
C ARG A 41 -2.33 -16.22 7.78
N GLN A 42 -1.06 -15.91 8.01
CA GLN A 42 -0.53 -15.63 9.35
C GLN A 42 -1.26 -14.47 10.03
N GLY A 43 -1.63 -13.43 9.27
CA GLY A 43 -2.44 -12.31 9.79
C GLY A 43 -3.78 -12.79 10.36
N ARG A 44 -4.50 -13.63 9.62
CA ARG A 44 -5.79 -14.19 10.08
C ARG A 44 -5.64 -15.14 11.27
N ASP A 45 -4.61 -16.01 11.24
CA ASP A 45 -4.38 -16.99 12.30
C ASP A 45 -3.98 -16.32 13.61
N LEU A 46 -3.27 -15.22 13.55
CA LEU A 46 -2.78 -14.49 14.72
C LEU A 46 -3.72 -13.39 15.21
N GLU A 47 -4.79 -13.07 14.50
CA GLU A 47 -5.74 -12.02 14.86
C GLU A 47 -6.32 -12.23 16.26
N ASP A 48 -6.74 -13.45 16.60
CA ASP A 48 -7.24 -13.79 17.95
C ASP A 48 -6.16 -13.60 19.03
N TYR A 49 -4.91 -13.96 18.71
CA TYR A 49 -3.79 -13.76 19.63
C TYR A 49 -3.53 -12.27 19.89
N VAL A 50 -3.54 -11.44 18.85
CA VAL A 50 -3.37 -9.97 18.97
C VAL A 50 -4.50 -9.39 19.83
N ALA A 51 -5.74 -9.79 19.59
CA ALA A 51 -6.90 -9.36 20.37
C ALA A 51 -6.81 -9.77 21.85
N GLN A 52 -6.32 -10.99 22.15
CA GLN A 52 -6.08 -11.44 23.52
C GLN A 52 -4.97 -10.64 24.21
N ARG A 53 -3.88 -10.37 23.49
CA ARG A 53 -2.79 -9.53 23.98
C ARG A 53 -3.27 -8.11 24.28
N PHE A 54 -4.05 -7.51 23.38
CA PHE A 54 -4.67 -6.20 23.60
C PHE A 54 -5.53 -6.20 24.88
N SER A 55 -6.38 -7.21 25.05
CA SER A 55 -7.24 -7.32 26.25
C SER A 55 -6.42 -7.44 27.53
N LYS A 56 -5.30 -8.17 27.49
CA LYS A 56 -4.40 -8.34 28.64
C LYS A 56 -3.69 -7.03 29.02
N GLU A 57 -3.21 -6.29 28.01
CA GLU A 57 -2.46 -5.05 28.22
C GLU A 57 -3.36 -3.88 28.67
N THR A 58 -4.61 -3.83 28.15
CA THR A 58 -5.52 -2.70 28.38
C THR A 58 -6.59 -2.97 29.44
N GLY A 59 -6.86 -4.23 29.76
CA GLY A 59 -7.99 -4.64 30.59
C GLY A 59 -9.35 -4.61 29.88
N PHE A 60 -9.43 -4.18 28.62
CA PHE A 60 -10.68 -4.14 27.88
C PHE A 60 -11.09 -5.53 27.41
N LYS A 61 -12.38 -5.84 27.57
CA LYS A 61 -12.97 -7.04 26.98
C LYS A 61 -13.35 -6.74 25.53
N VAL A 62 -12.96 -7.62 24.62
CA VAL A 62 -13.31 -7.53 23.21
C VAL A 62 -14.16 -8.72 22.77
N ARG A 63 -14.96 -8.53 21.72
CA ARG A 63 -15.73 -9.58 21.06
C ARG A 63 -15.57 -9.49 19.55
N ARG A 64 -15.68 -10.58 18.83
CA ARG A 64 -15.74 -10.59 17.36
C ARG A 64 -16.97 -9.81 16.88
N ALA A 65 -16.82 -9.07 15.82
CA ALA A 65 -17.93 -8.33 15.23
C ALA A 65 -18.89 -9.27 14.48
N ASN A 66 -18.39 -10.23 13.73
CA ASN A 66 -19.13 -11.27 12.98
C ASN A 66 -20.27 -10.75 12.09
N ALA A 67 -20.15 -9.53 11.58
CA ALA A 67 -21.15 -8.91 10.73
C ALA A 67 -20.49 -7.86 9.82
N ILE A 68 -21.09 -7.66 8.65
CA ILE A 68 -20.81 -6.49 7.82
C ILE A 68 -21.68 -5.35 8.33
N TYR A 69 -21.06 -4.25 8.66
CA TYR A 69 -21.72 -3.03 9.13
C TYR A 69 -21.94 -2.09 7.96
N GLN A 70 -23.09 -1.45 7.93
CA GLN A 70 -23.44 -0.43 6.95
C GLN A 70 -23.70 0.88 7.68
N SER A 71 -23.17 1.98 7.13
CA SER A 71 -23.45 3.30 7.69
C SER A 71 -24.93 3.67 7.49
N GLU A 72 -25.58 4.09 8.56
CA GLU A 72 -26.97 4.54 8.51
C GLU A 72 -27.13 5.82 7.66
N LYS A 73 -26.12 6.69 7.66
CA LYS A 73 -26.13 7.99 6.97
C LYS A 73 -25.60 7.88 5.54
N HIS A 74 -24.69 6.95 5.29
CA HIS A 74 -23.97 6.77 4.03
C HIS A 74 -24.08 5.29 3.59
N PRO A 75 -25.20 4.86 2.99
CA PRO A 75 -25.47 3.45 2.71
C PRO A 75 -24.48 2.76 1.77
N LEU A 76 -23.67 3.53 1.04
CA LEU A 76 -22.59 3.00 0.20
C LEU A 76 -21.38 2.52 1.00
N LEU A 77 -21.25 2.96 2.26
CA LEU A 77 -20.13 2.63 3.12
C LEU A 77 -20.42 1.37 3.92
N LEU A 78 -19.62 0.35 3.70
CA LEU A 78 -19.69 -0.94 4.37
C LEU A 78 -18.35 -1.25 5.03
N ALA A 79 -18.39 -1.82 6.24
CA ALA A 79 -17.18 -2.26 6.94
C ALA A 79 -17.40 -3.60 7.65
N ASP A 80 -16.32 -4.35 7.79
CA ASP A 80 -16.21 -5.53 8.65
C ASP A 80 -15.14 -5.24 9.70
N PHE A 81 -15.45 -5.36 10.92
CA PHE A 81 -14.56 -5.02 12.02
C PHE A 81 -13.95 -6.28 12.62
N ASP A 82 -12.68 -6.25 12.96
CA ASP A 82 -12.06 -7.39 13.63
C ASP A 82 -12.73 -7.62 15.00
N ARG A 83 -12.73 -6.60 15.84
CA ARG A 83 -13.30 -6.69 17.20
C ARG A 83 -14.04 -5.42 17.59
N LEU A 84 -14.99 -5.59 18.50
CA LEU A 84 -15.69 -4.50 19.21
C LEU A 84 -15.33 -4.55 20.69
N ILE A 85 -15.16 -3.39 21.32
CA ILE A 85 -14.89 -3.27 22.76
C ILE A 85 -16.21 -3.34 23.51
N VAL A 86 -16.32 -4.29 24.45
CA VAL A 86 -17.56 -4.52 25.18
C VAL A 86 -17.87 -3.33 26.09
N GLY A 87 -19.09 -2.80 25.98
CA GLY A 87 -19.55 -1.68 26.78
C GLY A 87 -19.06 -0.29 26.36
N GLN A 88 -18.37 -0.18 25.20
CA GLN A 88 -17.90 1.09 24.67
C GLN A 88 -18.28 1.26 23.20
N LYS A 89 -18.42 2.50 22.75
CA LYS A 89 -18.50 2.85 21.33
C LYS A 89 -17.09 2.92 20.75
N ALA A 90 -16.45 1.77 20.67
CA ALA A 90 -15.08 1.63 20.22
C ALA A 90 -14.86 0.26 19.59
N GLY A 91 -13.97 0.21 18.60
CA GLY A 91 -13.52 -1.02 17.96
C GLY A 91 -12.02 -1.22 18.11
N LEU A 92 -11.57 -2.40 17.65
CA LEU A 92 -10.16 -2.78 17.61
C LEU A 92 -9.85 -3.39 16.25
N GLU A 93 -8.79 -2.91 15.64
CA GLU A 93 -8.15 -3.48 14.46
C GLU A 93 -6.86 -4.17 14.88
N CYS A 94 -6.68 -5.42 14.46
CA CYS A 94 -5.53 -6.26 14.78
C CYS A 94 -4.57 -6.32 13.60
N LYS A 95 -3.29 -6.04 13.83
CA LYS A 95 -2.27 -6.10 12.79
C LYS A 95 -1.09 -6.96 13.22
N THR A 96 -0.54 -7.71 12.28
CA THR A 96 0.77 -8.36 12.37
C THR A 96 1.77 -7.59 11.50
N VAL A 97 2.95 -7.32 12.03
CA VAL A 97 3.94 -6.44 11.41
C VAL A 97 5.29 -7.12 11.37
N SER A 98 5.92 -7.13 10.19
CA SER A 98 7.29 -7.60 10.03
C SER A 98 8.26 -6.75 10.87
N PRO A 99 9.28 -7.34 11.51
CA PRO A 99 10.32 -6.62 12.25
C PRO A 99 11.03 -5.54 11.42
N PHE A 100 11.11 -5.72 10.10
CA PHE A 100 11.71 -4.76 9.15
C PHE A 100 10.87 -3.50 8.91
N SER A 101 9.62 -3.51 9.35
CA SER A 101 8.70 -2.36 9.25
C SER A 101 8.40 -1.72 10.60
N ALA A 102 9.16 -2.06 11.64
CA ALA A 102 8.95 -1.57 13.00
C ALA A 102 9.07 -0.03 13.11
N ASP A 103 9.97 0.56 12.34
CA ASP A 103 10.19 2.00 12.25
C ASP A 103 8.95 2.80 11.83
N LYS A 104 8.07 2.18 11.04
CA LYS A 104 6.79 2.77 10.60
C LYS A 104 5.75 2.86 11.72
N TRP A 105 6.01 2.19 12.85
CA TRP A 105 5.14 2.12 14.02
C TRP A 105 5.77 2.77 15.26
N ALA A 106 7.02 3.21 15.16
CA ALA A 106 7.73 3.88 16.24
C ALA A 106 7.20 5.29 16.49
N ASP A 107 7.47 5.84 17.67
CA ASP A 107 7.17 7.24 18.04
C ASP A 107 5.71 7.65 17.84
N GLY A 108 4.77 6.74 18.06
CA GLY A 108 3.34 7.01 17.88
C GLY A 108 2.87 7.05 16.44
N LYS A 109 3.70 6.66 15.47
CA LYS A 109 3.34 6.64 14.06
C LYS A 109 2.44 5.46 13.72
N ILE A 110 1.55 5.67 12.76
CA ILE A 110 0.72 4.63 12.13
C ILE A 110 0.82 4.83 10.62
N PRO A 111 1.06 3.78 9.83
CA PRO A 111 1.05 3.91 8.37
C PRO A 111 -0.29 4.49 7.87
N ALA A 112 -0.22 5.46 6.97
CA ALA A 112 -1.37 6.26 6.54
C ALA A 112 -2.54 5.42 5.98
N HIS A 113 -2.25 4.31 5.31
CA HIS A 113 -3.28 3.41 4.78
C HIS A 113 -4.05 2.66 5.88
N TYR A 114 -3.43 2.37 7.02
CA TYR A 114 -4.14 1.79 8.19
C TYR A 114 -4.96 2.86 8.92
N LEU A 115 -4.45 4.09 8.97
CA LEU A 115 -5.22 5.21 9.53
C LEU A 115 -6.48 5.44 8.68
N ALA A 116 -6.36 5.49 7.35
CA ALA A 116 -7.51 5.61 6.45
C ALA A 116 -8.53 4.47 6.61
N GLN A 117 -8.09 3.24 6.86
CA GLN A 117 -8.97 2.11 7.15
C GLN A 117 -9.76 2.34 8.44
N VAL A 118 -9.11 2.79 9.50
CA VAL A 118 -9.74 3.05 10.80
C VAL A 118 -10.67 4.26 10.75
N ASP A 119 -10.31 5.29 10.01
CA ASP A 119 -11.17 6.45 9.79
C ASP A 119 -12.47 6.05 9.07
N HIS A 120 -12.37 5.16 8.09
CA HIS A 120 -13.56 4.57 7.46
C HIS A 120 -14.42 3.80 8.47
N TYR A 121 -13.82 3.03 9.38
CA TYR A 121 -14.57 2.33 10.42
C TYR A 121 -15.30 3.29 11.36
N LEU A 122 -14.67 4.40 11.73
CA LEU A 122 -15.30 5.47 12.51
C LEU A 122 -16.44 6.13 11.72
N ALA A 123 -16.28 6.35 10.41
CA ALA A 123 -17.33 6.89 9.55
C ALA A 123 -18.53 5.95 9.41
N VAL A 124 -18.30 4.63 9.32
CA VAL A 124 -19.38 3.63 9.21
C VAL A 124 -20.08 3.42 10.53
N SER A 125 -19.33 3.27 11.63
CA SER A 125 -19.88 2.91 12.94
C SER A 125 -20.46 4.09 13.71
N GLY A 126 -19.98 5.30 13.45
CA GLY A 126 -20.26 6.49 14.27
C GLY A 126 -19.71 6.37 15.71
N PHE A 127 -18.68 5.56 15.92
CA PHE A 127 -18.06 5.37 17.23
C PHE A 127 -17.14 6.54 17.60
N ASP A 128 -16.84 6.65 18.91
CA ASP A 128 -16.07 7.76 19.44
C ASP A 128 -14.55 7.60 19.20
N CYS A 129 -14.08 6.35 19.12
CA CYS A 129 -12.67 6.04 18.86
C CYS A 129 -12.50 4.62 18.31
N TRP A 130 -11.30 4.36 17.80
CA TRP A 130 -10.86 3.04 17.37
C TRP A 130 -9.46 2.75 17.92
N TYR A 131 -9.17 1.49 18.22
CA TYR A 131 -7.85 1.06 18.60
C TYR A 131 -7.22 0.27 17.47
N VAL A 132 -5.91 0.45 17.28
CA VAL A 132 -5.09 -0.42 16.43
C VAL A 132 -4.07 -1.09 17.34
N ALA A 133 -4.06 -2.41 17.34
CA ALA A 133 -3.06 -3.21 18.02
C ALA A 133 -2.16 -3.88 16.98
N ALA A 134 -0.90 -3.47 16.92
CA ALA A 134 0.08 -3.96 15.96
C ALA A 134 1.12 -4.84 16.66
N LEU A 135 1.09 -6.14 16.39
CA LEU A 135 2.09 -7.09 16.88
C LEU A 135 3.30 -7.08 15.95
N ILE A 136 4.38 -6.47 16.41
CA ILE A 136 5.67 -6.47 15.72
C ILE A 136 6.40 -7.76 16.10
N PHE A 137 6.58 -8.66 15.15
CA PHE A 137 7.15 -9.99 15.41
C PHE A 137 8.53 -9.91 16.07
N GLY A 138 8.71 -10.69 17.14
CA GLY A 138 9.95 -10.75 17.91
C GLY A 138 10.30 -9.47 18.67
N LYS A 139 9.41 -8.46 18.72
CA LYS A 139 9.64 -7.20 19.44
C LYS A 139 8.54 -6.93 20.48
N GLU A 140 7.43 -6.30 20.05
CA GLU A 140 6.43 -5.77 20.97
C GLU A 140 5.02 -5.73 20.39
N LEU A 141 4.02 -5.48 21.24
CA LEU A 141 2.69 -5.09 20.84
C LEU A 141 2.55 -3.57 21.00
N VAL A 142 2.36 -2.87 19.90
CA VAL A 142 2.10 -1.42 19.87
C VAL A 142 0.60 -1.19 19.83
N ILE A 143 0.08 -0.34 20.70
CA ILE A 143 -1.35 -0.02 20.79
C ILE A 143 -1.54 1.49 20.59
N HIS A 144 -2.35 1.85 19.59
CA HIS A 144 -2.73 3.23 19.32
C HIS A 144 -4.23 3.40 19.51
N LYS A 145 -4.64 4.47 20.21
CA LYS A 145 -6.02 4.94 20.24
C LYS A 145 -6.20 6.05 19.22
N ILE A 146 -7.12 5.88 18.30
CA ILE A 146 -7.41 6.81 17.20
C ILE A 146 -8.74 7.50 17.50
N VAL A 147 -8.71 8.83 17.46
CA VAL A 147 -9.89 9.71 17.51
C VAL A 147 -9.72 10.67 16.35
N THR A 148 -10.64 10.65 15.42
CA THR A 148 -10.52 11.44 14.18
C THR A 148 -11.49 12.60 14.20
N ASP A 149 -11.03 13.76 13.73
CA ASP A 149 -11.86 14.93 13.56
C ASP A 149 -13.00 14.69 12.57
N LYS A 150 -14.18 15.25 12.86
CA LYS A 150 -15.37 15.06 12.02
C LYS A 150 -15.19 15.60 10.61
N GLN A 151 -14.37 16.63 10.42
CA GLN A 151 -14.09 17.16 9.10
C GLN A 151 -13.27 16.18 8.27
N VAL A 152 -12.26 15.56 8.88
CA VAL A 152 -11.44 14.52 8.23
C VAL A 152 -12.30 13.33 7.80
N LEU A 153 -13.22 12.88 8.69
CA LEU A 153 -14.17 11.82 8.34
C LEU A 153 -15.12 12.24 7.20
N SER A 154 -15.62 13.46 7.22
CA SER A 154 -16.48 13.99 6.16
C SER A 154 -15.76 14.06 4.81
N ASP A 155 -14.50 14.47 4.81
CA ASP A 155 -13.68 14.54 3.61
C ASP A 155 -13.37 13.14 3.04
N LEU A 156 -13.12 12.15 3.92
CA LEU A 156 -12.93 10.76 3.55
C LEU A 156 -14.20 10.20 2.88
N ILE A 157 -15.35 10.34 3.56
CA ILE A 157 -16.66 9.90 3.05
C ILE A 157 -16.91 10.51 1.65
N GLY A 158 -16.71 11.83 1.52
CA GLY A 158 -16.90 12.50 0.24
C GLY A 158 -15.96 11.99 -0.88
N LYS A 159 -14.75 11.55 -0.56
CA LYS A 159 -13.84 10.93 -1.54
C LYS A 159 -14.30 9.53 -1.94
N GLU A 160 -14.74 8.71 -0.99
CA GLU A 160 -15.25 7.37 -1.25
C GLU A 160 -16.54 7.39 -2.07
N GLU A 161 -17.49 8.28 -1.72
CA GLU A 161 -18.73 8.46 -2.48
C GLU A 161 -18.46 8.97 -3.90
N ARG A 162 -17.54 9.93 -4.07
CA ARG A 162 -17.13 10.40 -5.42
C ARG A 162 -16.47 9.30 -6.23
N PHE A 163 -15.63 8.47 -5.62
CA PHE A 163 -15.04 7.32 -6.31
C PHE A 163 -16.12 6.39 -6.82
N TRP A 164 -17.11 6.08 -5.99
CA TRP A 164 -18.22 5.21 -6.38
C TRP A 164 -19.07 5.81 -7.51
N THR A 165 -19.49 7.06 -7.36
CA THR A 165 -20.40 7.73 -8.29
C THR A 165 -19.74 8.12 -9.61
N ASN A 166 -18.45 8.45 -9.61
CA ASN A 166 -17.75 8.92 -10.80
C ASN A 166 -17.04 7.79 -11.58
N HIS A 167 -16.75 6.67 -10.91
CA HIS A 167 -15.99 5.59 -11.52
C HIS A 167 -16.77 4.28 -11.56
N VAL A 168 -17.25 3.79 -10.41
CA VAL A 168 -17.85 2.44 -10.35
C VAL A 168 -19.23 2.42 -11.02
N VAL A 169 -20.12 3.33 -10.70
CA VAL A 169 -21.48 3.38 -11.26
C VAL A 169 -21.47 3.58 -12.78
N PRO A 170 -20.77 4.59 -13.34
CA PRO A 170 -20.73 4.82 -14.77
C PRO A 170 -19.74 3.89 -15.51
N GLN A 171 -19.01 3.03 -14.79
CA GLN A 171 -17.96 2.16 -15.32
C GLN A 171 -16.86 2.93 -16.08
N ILE A 172 -16.46 4.08 -15.53
CA ILE A 172 -15.37 4.89 -16.05
C ILE A 172 -14.13 4.68 -15.16
N PRO A 173 -13.04 4.09 -15.69
CA PRO A 173 -11.86 3.83 -14.87
C PRO A 173 -11.22 5.13 -14.35
N PRO A 174 -10.72 5.15 -13.11
CA PRO A 174 -9.85 6.23 -12.65
C PRO A 174 -8.53 6.23 -13.41
N VAL A 175 -7.88 7.39 -13.48
CA VAL A 175 -6.56 7.53 -14.12
C VAL A 175 -5.53 6.73 -13.33
N PRO A 176 -4.71 5.87 -13.98
CA PRO A 176 -3.60 5.18 -13.35
C PRO A 176 -2.62 6.17 -12.71
N ASN A 177 -2.01 5.80 -11.59
CA ASN A 177 -1.14 6.68 -10.81
C ASN A 177 0.37 6.41 -11.03
N GLY A 178 0.72 5.48 -11.93
CA GLY A 178 2.10 5.13 -12.26
C GLY A 178 2.75 4.11 -11.34
N CYS A 179 1.99 3.49 -10.40
CA CYS A 179 2.54 2.39 -9.60
C CYS A 179 2.71 1.11 -10.44
N ASP A 180 3.61 0.22 -10.00
CA ASP A 180 3.80 -1.08 -10.64
C ASP A 180 2.51 -1.91 -10.65
N CYS A 181 1.69 -1.73 -9.64
CA CYS A 181 0.41 -2.39 -9.51
C CYS A 181 -0.58 -2.03 -10.64
N ASP A 182 -0.59 -0.76 -11.11
CA ASP A 182 -1.41 -0.37 -12.27
C ASP A 182 -0.84 -0.94 -13.57
N THR A 183 0.48 -0.95 -13.72
CA THR A 183 1.15 -1.55 -14.87
C THR A 183 0.81 -3.04 -14.98
N GLN A 184 0.89 -3.78 -13.87
CA GLN A 184 0.52 -5.20 -13.82
C GLN A 184 -0.95 -5.42 -14.20
N GLN A 185 -1.85 -4.61 -13.64
CA GLN A 185 -3.29 -4.72 -13.94
C GLN A 185 -3.59 -4.44 -15.42
N ILE A 186 -2.96 -3.41 -16.00
CA ILE A 186 -3.13 -3.07 -17.43
C ILE A 186 -2.59 -4.21 -18.31
N ASN A 187 -1.45 -4.78 -17.97
CA ASN A 187 -0.86 -5.90 -18.71
C ASN A 187 -1.76 -7.16 -18.65
N GLN A 188 -2.38 -7.45 -17.50
CA GLN A 188 -3.35 -8.55 -17.37
C GLN A 188 -4.61 -8.32 -18.19
N LEU A 189 -5.11 -7.08 -18.27
CA LEU A 189 -6.29 -6.75 -19.09
C LEU A 189 -6.03 -6.85 -20.59
N TYR A 190 -4.79 -6.63 -21.01
CA TYR A 190 -4.40 -6.53 -22.42
C TYR A 190 -3.16 -7.41 -22.71
N GLU A 191 -3.25 -8.69 -22.34
CA GLU A 191 -2.15 -9.66 -22.49
C GLU A 191 -1.80 -9.97 -23.96
N VAL A 192 -2.74 -9.72 -24.89
CA VAL A 192 -2.57 -10.13 -26.28
C VAL A 192 -2.07 -8.97 -27.13
N ASP A 193 -0.83 -9.12 -27.66
CA ASP A 193 -0.28 -8.22 -28.68
C ASP A 193 -0.96 -8.49 -30.05
N ASN A 194 -1.89 -7.64 -30.42
CA ASN A 194 -2.53 -7.68 -31.75
C ASN A 194 -1.82 -6.71 -32.69
N ARG A 195 -0.84 -7.23 -33.44
CA ARG A 195 0.04 -6.44 -34.34
C ARG A 195 -0.69 -5.86 -35.54
N ASP A 196 -1.86 -6.37 -35.89
CA ASP A 196 -2.69 -5.90 -37.02
C ASP A 196 -3.60 -4.72 -36.61
N LYS A 197 -3.65 -4.39 -35.32
CA LYS A 197 -4.51 -3.35 -34.78
C LYS A 197 -3.74 -2.10 -34.41
N THR A 198 -4.11 -0.97 -34.95
CA THR A 198 -3.59 0.36 -34.60
C THR A 198 -4.65 1.16 -33.87
N ALA A 199 -4.30 1.73 -32.72
CA ALA A 199 -5.15 2.63 -31.95
C ALA A 199 -4.89 4.09 -32.33
N ASP A 200 -5.94 4.88 -32.43
CA ASP A 200 -5.82 6.33 -32.57
C ASP A 200 -5.57 6.97 -31.21
N LEU A 201 -4.40 7.57 -31.03
CA LEU A 201 -3.96 8.24 -29.82
C LEU A 201 -3.99 9.78 -29.94
N SER A 202 -4.64 10.34 -30.95
CA SER A 202 -4.69 11.78 -31.21
C SER A 202 -5.18 12.58 -30.00
N ALA A 203 -6.13 12.06 -29.25
CA ALA A 203 -6.62 12.69 -28.01
C ALA A 203 -5.58 12.71 -26.87
N LEU A 204 -4.51 11.94 -26.96
CA LEU A 204 -3.45 11.83 -25.95
C LEU A 204 -2.17 12.58 -26.37
N HIS A 205 -2.21 13.38 -27.47
CA HIS A 205 -1.02 14.07 -27.99
C HIS A 205 -0.25 14.84 -26.91
N GLY A 206 -0.95 15.67 -26.12
CA GLY A 206 -0.30 16.43 -25.05
C GLY A 206 0.30 15.59 -23.92
N LEU A 207 -0.22 14.38 -23.67
CA LEU A 207 0.38 13.44 -22.73
C LEU A 207 1.65 12.78 -23.32
N LEU A 208 1.65 12.53 -24.63
CA LEU A 208 2.82 11.99 -25.33
C LEU A 208 3.95 13.00 -25.36
N ASP A 209 3.65 14.29 -25.64
CA ASP A 209 4.62 15.37 -25.56
C ASP A 209 5.21 15.51 -24.15
N LYS A 210 4.33 15.50 -23.14
CA LYS A 210 4.79 15.56 -21.75
C LYS A 210 5.65 14.37 -21.34
N ARG A 211 5.32 13.17 -21.82
CA ARG A 211 6.16 12.00 -21.62
C ARG A 211 7.54 12.18 -22.22
N GLN A 212 7.62 12.75 -23.45
CA GLN A 212 8.91 12.99 -24.12
C GLN A 212 9.74 14.02 -23.33
N GLU A 213 9.15 15.15 -22.93
CA GLU A 213 9.83 16.15 -22.09
C GLU A 213 10.40 15.53 -20.79
N LEU A 214 9.63 14.67 -20.13
CA LEU A 214 10.08 13.99 -18.91
C LEU A 214 11.21 13.00 -19.20
N SER A 215 11.17 12.30 -20.33
CA SER A 215 12.25 11.40 -20.75
C SER A 215 13.55 12.15 -20.99
N ASP A 216 13.48 13.29 -21.67
CA ASP A 216 14.65 14.15 -21.95
C ASP A 216 15.24 14.73 -20.64
N GLN A 217 14.39 15.13 -19.70
CA GLN A 217 14.82 15.59 -18.37
C GLN A 217 15.50 14.49 -17.56
N ILE A 218 14.95 13.27 -17.57
CA ILE A 218 15.55 12.10 -16.90
C ILE A 218 16.93 11.82 -17.49
N GLU A 219 17.05 11.78 -18.81
CA GLU A 219 18.34 11.55 -19.49
C GLU A 219 19.39 12.60 -19.11
N GLN A 220 18.99 13.88 -19.08
CA GLN A 220 19.89 14.96 -18.66
C GLN A 220 20.33 14.80 -17.20
N MET A 221 19.39 14.50 -16.28
CA MET A 221 19.70 14.29 -14.87
C MET A 221 20.61 13.07 -14.66
N GLU A 222 20.43 11.99 -15.43
CA GLU A 222 21.27 10.81 -15.38
C GLU A 222 22.69 11.10 -15.88
N GLN A 223 22.85 11.94 -16.92
CA GLN A 223 24.15 12.42 -17.39
C GLN A 223 24.85 13.27 -16.33
N GLU A 224 24.15 14.21 -15.69
CA GLU A 224 24.68 15.04 -14.60
C GLU A 224 25.11 14.17 -13.40
N LYS A 225 24.28 13.23 -12.99
CA LYS A 225 24.61 12.26 -11.93
C LYS A 225 25.84 11.46 -12.27
N THR A 226 25.93 10.95 -13.49
CA THR A 226 27.08 10.17 -13.97
C THR A 226 28.35 11.00 -13.95
N ALA A 227 28.31 12.27 -14.37
CA ALA A 227 29.45 13.17 -14.32
C ALA A 227 29.94 13.41 -12.88
N ILE A 228 29.04 13.55 -11.91
CA ILE A 228 29.39 13.66 -10.48
C ILE A 228 30.04 12.36 -9.99
N GLU A 229 29.46 11.22 -10.31
CA GLU A 229 30.01 9.90 -9.95
C GLU A 229 31.41 9.68 -10.53
N GLN A 230 31.68 10.14 -11.77
CA GLN A 230 33.00 10.10 -12.39
C GLN A 230 34.00 10.99 -11.65
N GLN A 231 33.62 12.19 -11.20
CA GLN A 231 34.47 13.07 -10.39
C GLN A 231 34.81 12.42 -9.04
N VAL A 232 33.82 11.84 -8.36
CA VAL A 232 34.04 11.09 -7.11
C VAL A 232 35.01 9.94 -7.32
N LYS A 233 34.83 9.18 -8.39
CA LYS A 233 35.68 8.06 -8.76
C LYS A 233 37.14 8.50 -9.05
N LEU A 234 37.33 9.59 -9.78
CA LEU A 234 38.63 10.17 -10.02
C LEU A 234 39.35 10.56 -8.72
N GLN A 235 38.58 11.08 -7.74
CA GLN A 235 39.13 11.43 -6.42
C GLN A 235 39.43 10.19 -5.56
N MET A 236 38.66 9.13 -5.70
CA MET A 236 38.88 7.86 -4.99
C MET A 236 40.06 7.06 -5.51
N GLN A 237 40.40 7.21 -6.80
CA GLN A 237 41.47 6.47 -7.48
C GLN A 237 41.30 4.95 -7.32
N ASP A 238 42.21 4.29 -6.60
CA ASP A 238 42.21 2.85 -6.30
C ASP A 238 41.55 2.50 -4.97
N ALA A 239 41.04 3.50 -4.24
CA ALA A 239 40.35 3.27 -2.98
C ALA A 239 38.94 2.67 -3.17
N ALA A 240 38.67 1.54 -2.50
CA ALA A 240 37.36 0.91 -2.51
C ALA A 240 36.31 1.66 -1.70
N TYR A 241 36.73 2.48 -0.73
CA TYR A 241 35.85 3.23 0.15
C TYR A 241 36.29 4.68 0.30
N GLY A 242 35.32 5.59 0.32
CA GLY A 242 35.52 7.02 0.56
C GLY A 242 34.57 7.53 1.66
N THR A 243 35.01 8.60 2.37
CA THR A 243 34.18 9.26 3.38
C THR A 243 34.20 10.77 3.18
N ALA A 244 33.05 11.38 3.36
CA ALA A 244 32.86 12.82 3.47
C ALA A 244 31.85 13.10 4.60
N PRO A 245 31.76 14.34 5.12
CA PRO A 245 30.75 14.66 6.12
C PRO A 245 29.34 14.27 5.67
N GLY A 246 28.71 13.33 6.40
CA GLY A 246 27.37 12.81 6.08
C GLY A 246 27.32 11.72 5.01
N TYR A 247 28.46 11.32 4.39
CA TYR A 247 28.49 10.35 3.30
C TYR A 247 29.51 9.24 3.54
N LYS A 248 29.12 8.01 3.18
CA LYS A 248 30.01 6.87 3.00
C LYS A 248 29.82 6.35 1.59
N VAL A 249 30.88 6.33 0.79
CA VAL A 249 30.87 5.87 -0.58
C VAL A 249 31.64 4.56 -0.67
N SER A 250 31.06 3.54 -1.29
CA SER A 250 31.76 2.29 -1.63
C SER A 250 31.80 2.15 -3.15
N TRP A 251 32.99 1.90 -3.67
CA TRP A 251 33.22 1.61 -5.08
C TRP A 251 33.88 0.25 -5.18
N VAL A 252 33.08 -0.81 -5.04
CA VAL A 252 33.55 -2.20 -5.18
C VAL A 252 33.37 -2.58 -6.65
N CYS A 253 34.47 -2.90 -7.33
CA CYS A 253 34.41 -3.54 -8.64
C CYS A 253 33.79 -4.94 -8.44
N LEU A 254 32.55 -5.13 -8.85
CA LEU A 254 31.99 -6.46 -9.04
C LEU A 254 32.69 -7.04 -10.27
N LEU A 255 33.76 -7.79 -10.04
CA LEU A 255 34.27 -8.72 -11.03
C LEU A 255 33.19 -9.80 -11.19
N TYR A 256 32.41 -9.70 -12.25
CA TYR A 256 31.64 -10.85 -12.73
C TYR A 256 32.67 -11.87 -13.23
N THR A 257 33.00 -12.84 -12.41
CA THR A 257 33.60 -14.09 -12.90
C THR A 257 32.51 -14.86 -13.60
N SER A 258 32.53 -14.88 -14.93
CA SER A 258 31.65 -15.69 -15.78
C SER A 258 32.00 -17.19 -15.75
N ASP A 259 32.70 -17.66 -14.74
CA ASP A 259 33.22 -19.04 -14.66
C ASP A 259 32.42 -19.96 -13.73
N ALA A 260 31.13 -19.67 -13.47
CA ALA A 260 30.28 -20.57 -12.66
C ALA A 260 29.26 -21.37 -13.49
N ALA A 261 29.42 -21.49 -14.82
CA ALA A 261 28.46 -22.19 -15.67
C ALA A 261 29.00 -23.46 -16.37
N ASP A 262 30.23 -23.91 -16.12
CA ASP A 262 30.82 -25.04 -16.87
C ASP A 262 31.31 -26.23 -16.01
N GLU A 263 30.83 -26.44 -14.80
CA GLU A 263 31.11 -27.69 -14.07
C GLU A 263 29.84 -28.31 -13.43
N LEU A 264 28.93 -28.79 -14.27
CA LEU A 264 27.96 -29.82 -13.88
C LEU A 264 27.61 -30.73 -15.08
N ASP A 265 28.62 -31.28 -15.74
CA ASP A 265 28.47 -32.49 -16.51
C ASP A 265 29.64 -33.46 -16.17
N GLY A 266 29.34 -34.43 -15.34
CA GLY A 266 30.30 -35.49 -15.10
C GLY A 266 30.14 -36.27 -13.79
N VAL A 267 29.36 -37.35 -13.88
CA VAL A 267 29.24 -38.62 -13.14
C VAL A 267 27.96 -38.76 -12.37
#